data_2a6fc1511d3517ad5111ddc4cdd23580
#
_entry.id   2a6fc1511d3517ad5111ddc4cdd23580
#
_cell.length_a   1.000
_cell.length_b   1.000
_cell.length_c   1.000
_cell.angle_alpha   90.00
_cell.angle_beta   90.00
_cell.angle_gamma   90.00
#
_symmetry.space_group_name_H-M   'P 1'
#
loop_
_entity.id
_entity.type
_entity.pdbx_description
1 polymer ?
#
loop_
_entity_poly.entity_id
_entity_poly.type
_entity_poly.pdbx_seq_one_letter_code
_entity_poly.pdbx_strand_id
1 'polypeptide(L)'
;MRILFTKLKQKYLLLINDKDLLHIFLLHLLLIVLHFYEYKTSSIEYHWYLRAGGCGVISIFIFLFGRKGLAYGLFIFSCSLVYINMFYNYATIFFMLIAIGANPKLKKVAPWIYLANVVVSFSLKRLDIVAFLIHIVYVFMFQIKMNYVFAINKPTVLNLTDDEKAILSELAKGKLQKEIDLFSEQTITHKLKTARERNMFTSTGELVEKFKQENSL
;
A
#
# COMPACT_ATOMS: atom_id res chain seq x y z
N MET A 1 17.29 21.44 -19.04
CA MET A 1 16.13 22.14 -18.48
C MET A 1 14.80 21.65 -19.08
N ARG A 2 14.60 21.59 -20.41
CA ARG A 2 13.35 21.10 -21.07
C ARG A 2 12.92 19.69 -20.63
N ILE A 3 13.82 18.71 -20.53
CA ILE A 3 13.50 17.32 -20.15
C ILE A 3 12.95 17.24 -18.71
N LEU A 4 13.50 18.01 -17.78
CA LEU A 4 13.02 18.06 -16.40
C LEU A 4 11.61 18.63 -16.33
N PHE A 5 11.34 19.70 -17.07
CA PHE A 5 10.03 20.35 -17.12
C PHE A 5 8.96 19.42 -17.71
N THR A 6 9.30 18.67 -18.74
CA THR A 6 8.40 17.68 -19.37
C THR A 6 8.05 16.55 -18.38
N LYS A 7 9.04 16.05 -17.62
CA LYS A 7 8.82 15.02 -16.60
C LYS A 7 7.95 15.53 -15.45
N LEU A 8 8.15 16.75 -14.97
CA LEU A 8 7.34 17.36 -13.93
C LEU A 8 5.89 17.57 -14.40
N LYS A 9 5.69 18.04 -15.63
CA LYS A 9 4.36 18.19 -16.24
C LYS A 9 3.62 16.85 -16.32
N GLN A 10 4.31 15.78 -16.72
CA GLN A 10 3.72 14.43 -16.74
C GLN A 10 3.29 13.97 -15.34
N LYS A 11 4.11 14.21 -14.30
CA LYS A 11 3.77 13.86 -12.91
C LYS A 11 2.55 14.64 -12.41
N TYR A 12 2.49 15.92 -12.71
CA TYR A 12 1.34 16.76 -12.39
C TYR A 12 0.06 16.26 -13.06
N LEU A 13 0.10 15.91 -14.35
CA LEU A 13 -1.05 15.36 -15.07
C LEU A 13 -1.51 14.01 -14.49
N LEU A 14 -0.56 13.13 -14.10
CA LEU A 14 -0.90 11.87 -13.44
C LEU A 14 -1.58 12.07 -12.09
N LEU A 15 -1.15 13.07 -11.32
CA LEU A 15 -1.77 13.39 -10.04
C LEU A 15 -3.20 13.94 -10.21
N ILE A 16 -3.43 14.83 -11.18
CA ILE A 16 -4.76 15.40 -11.44
C ILE A 16 -5.75 14.34 -11.95
N ASN A 17 -5.29 13.40 -12.75
CA ASN A 17 -6.12 12.33 -13.30
C ASN A 17 -6.56 11.30 -12.25
N ASP A 18 -5.85 11.18 -11.13
CA ASP A 18 -6.24 10.34 -9.99
C ASP A 18 -6.87 11.21 -8.90
N LYS A 19 -8.20 11.42 -9.00
CA LYS A 19 -8.95 12.31 -8.10
C LYS A 19 -8.76 11.99 -6.62
N ASP A 20 -8.75 10.70 -6.26
CA ASP A 20 -8.59 10.28 -4.86
C ASP A 20 -7.20 10.64 -4.35
N LEU A 21 -6.18 10.38 -5.16
CA LEU A 21 -4.80 10.71 -4.82
C LEU A 21 -4.59 12.23 -4.75
N LEU A 22 -5.24 13.00 -5.63
CA LEU A 22 -5.22 14.46 -5.59
C LEU A 22 -5.85 14.98 -4.29
N HIS A 23 -7.00 14.44 -3.88
CA HIS A 23 -7.63 14.83 -2.60
C HIS A 23 -6.71 14.53 -1.41
N ILE A 24 -6.10 13.32 -1.36
CA ILE A 24 -5.14 12.96 -0.31
C ILE A 24 -3.95 13.92 -0.31
N PHE A 25 -3.41 14.26 -1.48
CA PHE A 25 -2.31 15.21 -1.62
C PHE A 25 -2.68 16.59 -1.07
N LEU A 26 -3.85 17.12 -1.45
CA LEU A 26 -4.35 18.43 -0.99
C LEU A 26 -4.59 18.43 0.52
N LEU A 27 -5.11 17.34 1.09
CA LEU A 27 -5.28 17.20 2.54
C LEU A 27 -3.94 17.21 3.27
N HIS A 28 -2.89 16.60 2.74
CA HIS A 28 -1.55 16.69 3.35
C HIS A 28 -1.00 18.12 3.30
N LEU A 29 -1.22 18.87 2.21
CA LEU A 29 -0.84 20.29 2.14
C LEU A 29 -1.62 21.13 3.16
N LEU A 30 -2.92 20.87 3.31
CA LEU A 30 -3.73 21.53 4.33
C LEU A 30 -3.24 21.21 5.75
N LEU A 31 -2.88 19.96 6.03
CA LEU A 31 -2.33 19.55 7.32
C LEU A 31 -1.02 20.27 7.63
N ILE A 32 -0.15 20.51 6.65
CA ILE A 32 1.07 21.30 6.83
C ILE A 32 0.70 22.70 7.32
N VAL A 33 -0.25 23.37 6.66
CA VAL A 33 -0.71 24.71 7.04
C VAL A 33 -1.31 24.71 8.45
N LEU A 34 -2.14 23.72 8.80
CA LEU A 34 -2.77 23.61 10.11
C LEU A 34 -1.73 23.37 11.22
N HIS A 35 -0.68 22.56 10.98
CA HIS A 35 0.40 22.36 11.96
C HIS A 35 1.25 23.62 12.17
N PHE A 36 1.44 24.45 11.14
CA PHE A 36 2.07 25.76 11.32
C PHE A 36 1.17 26.72 12.10
N TYR A 37 -0.15 26.67 11.89
CA TYR A 37 -1.09 27.47 12.68
C TYR A 37 -1.13 27.03 14.14
N GLU A 38 -1.17 25.71 14.40
CA GLU A 38 -1.08 25.12 15.74
C GLU A 38 0.16 25.61 16.50
N TYR A 39 1.31 25.66 15.85
CA TYR A 39 2.56 26.17 16.42
C TYR A 39 2.44 27.62 16.90
N LYS A 40 1.73 28.47 16.16
CA LYS A 40 1.56 29.89 16.51
C LYS A 40 0.54 30.13 17.63
N THR A 41 -0.43 29.24 17.79
CA THR A 41 -1.58 29.43 18.69
C THR A 41 -1.51 28.59 19.96
N SER A 42 -0.74 27.50 19.94
CA SER A 42 -0.62 26.57 21.06
C SER A 42 0.60 26.93 21.92
N SER A 43 0.42 27.02 23.23
CA SER A 43 1.50 27.13 24.20
C SER A 43 2.27 25.81 24.43
N ILE A 44 1.84 24.74 23.78
CA ILE A 44 2.41 23.40 23.96
C ILE A 44 3.37 23.12 22.80
N GLU A 45 4.66 23.01 23.10
CA GLU A 45 5.70 22.57 22.15
C GLU A 45 5.53 21.10 21.75
N TYR A 46 4.42 20.79 21.08
CA TYR A 46 4.24 19.46 20.49
C TYR A 46 4.88 19.44 19.10
N HIS A 47 6.06 18.87 18.98
CA HIS A 47 6.73 18.39 17.76
C HIS A 47 6.01 18.66 16.41
N TRP A 48 5.43 19.89 16.26
CA TRP A 48 4.69 20.34 15.09
C TRP A 48 5.50 20.18 13.80
N TYR A 49 6.82 20.43 13.91
CA TYR A 49 7.77 20.29 12.81
C TYR A 49 7.86 18.84 12.29
N LEU A 50 7.72 17.83 13.16
CA LEU A 50 7.72 16.42 12.73
C LEU A 50 6.44 16.08 11.97
N ARG A 51 5.31 16.60 12.42
CA ARG A 51 4.03 16.39 11.74
C ARG A 51 3.99 17.12 10.41
N ALA A 52 4.33 18.41 10.40
CA ALA A 52 4.39 19.20 9.17
C ALA A 52 5.45 18.64 8.21
N GLY A 53 6.63 18.29 8.71
CA GLY A 53 7.69 17.66 7.91
C GLY A 53 7.28 16.30 7.34
N GLY A 54 6.64 15.46 8.15
CA GLY A 54 6.10 14.17 7.70
C GLY A 54 5.08 14.33 6.58
N CYS A 55 4.10 15.24 6.76
CA CYS A 55 3.14 15.57 5.71
C CYS A 55 3.83 16.10 4.44
N GLY A 56 4.87 16.93 4.59
CA GLY A 56 5.65 17.46 3.47
C GLY A 56 6.38 16.37 2.70
N VAL A 57 7.07 15.47 3.41
CA VAL A 57 7.77 14.32 2.80
C VAL A 57 6.78 13.42 2.07
N ILE A 58 5.65 13.07 2.70
CA ILE A 58 4.61 12.26 2.07
C ILE A 58 4.08 12.94 0.81
N SER A 59 3.81 14.27 0.86
CA SER A 59 3.36 15.03 -0.31
C SER A 59 4.36 14.99 -1.46
N ILE A 60 5.65 15.14 -1.18
CA ILE A 60 6.72 15.01 -2.18
C ILE A 60 6.72 13.60 -2.80
N PHE A 61 6.61 12.56 -1.98
CA PHE A 61 6.55 11.18 -2.44
C PHE A 61 5.32 10.91 -3.30
N ILE A 62 4.15 11.43 -2.91
CA ILE A 62 2.90 11.34 -3.71
C ILE A 62 3.12 11.99 -5.07
N PHE A 63 3.65 13.20 -5.10
CA PHE A 63 3.90 13.94 -6.35
C PHE A 63 4.87 13.20 -7.27
N LEU A 64 5.96 12.64 -6.73
CA LEU A 64 6.99 11.98 -7.52
C LEU A 64 6.59 10.58 -7.99
N PHE A 65 5.86 9.81 -7.18
CA PHE A 65 5.65 8.37 -7.37
C PHE A 65 4.17 7.96 -7.35
N GLY A 66 3.23 8.89 -7.19
CA GLY A 66 1.79 8.61 -7.18
C GLY A 66 1.37 7.75 -5.99
N ARG A 67 0.46 6.79 -6.20
CA ARG A 67 -0.02 5.84 -5.15
C ARG A 67 1.11 5.05 -4.49
N LYS A 68 2.15 4.69 -5.24
CA LYS A 68 3.33 4.05 -4.65
C LYS A 68 4.06 4.99 -3.69
N GLY A 69 4.14 6.27 -4.04
CA GLY A 69 4.73 7.29 -3.18
C GLY A 69 3.97 7.46 -1.88
N LEU A 70 2.63 7.49 -1.91
CA LEU A 70 1.81 7.48 -0.72
C LEU A 70 2.14 6.27 0.17
N ALA A 71 2.17 5.07 -0.42
CA ALA A 71 2.45 3.85 0.32
C ALA A 71 3.84 3.83 0.97
N TYR A 72 4.88 4.14 0.20
CA TYR A 72 6.25 4.17 0.73
C TYR A 72 6.47 5.31 1.70
N GLY A 73 5.91 6.50 1.44
CA GLY A 73 5.99 7.65 2.33
C GLY A 73 5.37 7.37 3.70
N LEU A 74 4.16 6.81 3.72
CA LEU A 74 3.48 6.41 4.95
C LEU A 74 4.22 5.29 5.68
N PHE A 75 4.80 4.34 4.96
CA PHE A 75 5.55 3.25 5.56
C PHE A 75 6.85 3.73 6.21
N ILE A 76 7.62 4.58 5.53
CA ILE A 76 8.84 5.19 6.09
C ILE A 76 8.47 6.04 7.31
N PHE A 77 7.40 6.83 7.22
CA PHE A 77 6.92 7.64 8.34
C PHE A 77 6.51 6.76 9.53
N SER A 78 5.79 5.66 9.29
CA SER A 78 5.45 4.66 10.29
C SER A 78 6.71 4.13 11.01
N CYS A 79 7.71 3.68 10.28
CA CYS A 79 8.97 3.21 10.85
C CYS A 79 9.72 4.28 11.64
N SER A 80 9.68 5.54 11.19
CA SER A 80 10.37 6.65 11.84
C SER A 80 9.72 7.05 13.16
N LEU A 81 8.39 7.04 13.24
CA LEU A 81 7.65 7.42 14.45
C LEU A 81 7.90 6.47 15.62
N VAL A 82 8.26 5.22 15.38
CA VAL A 82 8.59 4.24 16.44
C VAL A 82 9.74 4.73 17.35
N TYR A 83 10.58 5.64 16.85
CA TYR A 83 11.74 6.18 17.59
C TYR A 83 11.47 7.48 18.36
N ILE A 84 10.30 8.11 18.14
CA ILE A 84 10.14 9.51 18.53
C ILE A 84 9.51 9.68 19.91
N ASN A 85 8.37 9.07 20.20
CA ASN A 85 7.69 9.19 21.48
C ASN A 85 6.64 8.10 21.68
N MET A 86 6.42 7.70 22.96
CA MET A 86 5.43 6.69 23.36
C MET A 86 4.01 7.00 22.85
N PHE A 87 3.56 8.25 22.90
CA PHE A 87 2.23 8.65 22.48
C PHE A 87 1.97 8.43 20.99
N TYR A 88 2.97 8.65 20.13
CA TYR A 88 2.87 8.45 18.69
C TYR A 88 3.10 7.00 18.27
N ASN A 89 3.71 6.20 19.13
CA ASN A 89 4.10 4.83 18.80
C ASN A 89 2.89 3.97 18.45
N TYR A 90 1.76 4.14 19.11
CA TYR A 90 0.56 3.37 18.82
C TYR A 90 -0.11 3.75 17.49
N ALA A 91 0.02 5.00 17.05
CA ALA A 91 -0.50 5.44 15.76
C ALA A 91 0.30 4.91 14.57
N THR A 92 1.58 4.55 14.78
CA THR A 92 2.48 4.12 13.71
C THR A 92 1.95 2.93 12.94
N ILE A 93 1.28 2.02 13.62
CA ILE A 93 0.75 0.81 13.04
C ILE A 93 -0.39 1.10 12.04
N PHE A 94 -1.19 2.15 12.28
CA PHE A 94 -2.22 2.58 11.35
C PHE A 94 -1.63 3.12 10.05
N PHE A 95 -0.53 3.87 10.12
CA PHE A 95 0.18 4.33 8.93
C PHE A 95 0.74 3.17 8.11
N MET A 96 1.27 2.13 8.75
CA MET A 96 1.69 0.90 8.07
C MET A 96 0.52 0.22 7.36
N LEU A 97 -0.66 0.16 7.99
CA LEU A 97 -1.86 -0.44 7.39
C LEU A 97 -2.32 0.33 6.15
N ILE A 98 -2.39 1.66 6.26
CA ILE A 98 -2.78 2.50 5.13
C ILE A 98 -1.76 2.35 4.00
N ALA A 99 -0.47 2.25 4.31
CA ALA A 99 0.58 2.00 3.35
C ALA A 99 0.40 0.67 2.60
N ILE A 100 0.06 -0.40 3.32
CA ILE A 100 -0.23 -1.72 2.72
C ILE A 100 -1.52 -1.65 1.89
N GLY A 101 -2.56 -0.94 2.36
CA GLY A 101 -3.80 -0.71 1.61
C GLY A 101 -3.54 0.02 0.28
N ALA A 102 -2.68 1.05 0.30
CA ALA A 102 -2.28 1.80 -0.88
C ALA A 102 -1.38 1.00 -1.85
N ASN A 103 -0.62 0.03 -1.33
CA ASN A 103 0.21 -0.88 -2.14
C ASN A 103 0.26 -2.28 -1.54
N PRO A 104 -0.62 -3.20 -1.97
CA PRO A 104 -0.70 -4.57 -1.44
C PRO A 104 0.60 -5.38 -1.54
N LYS A 105 1.55 -4.99 -2.40
CA LYS A 105 2.86 -5.65 -2.50
C LYS A 105 3.67 -5.54 -1.21
N LEU A 106 3.39 -4.51 -0.40
CA LEU A 106 4.03 -4.32 0.91
C LEU A 106 3.54 -5.33 1.97
N LYS A 107 2.40 -5.99 1.77
CA LYS A 107 1.78 -6.91 2.74
C LYS A 107 2.74 -7.95 3.32
N LYS A 108 3.61 -8.52 2.46
CA LYS A 108 4.54 -9.58 2.88
C LYS A 108 5.78 -9.07 3.60
N VAL A 109 6.24 -7.85 3.29
CA VAL A 109 7.55 -7.33 3.70
C VAL A 109 7.42 -6.26 4.78
N ALA A 110 6.45 -5.36 4.65
CA ALA A 110 6.31 -4.22 5.56
C ALA A 110 6.15 -4.61 7.05
N PRO A 111 5.35 -5.62 7.43
CA PRO A 111 5.21 -6.00 8.84
C PRO A 111 6.54 -6.47 9.46
N TRP A 112 7.36 -7.18 8.70
CA TRP A 112 8.67 -7.68 9.19
C TRP A 112 9.71 -6.57 9.32
N ILE A 113 9.75 -5.65 8.34
CA ILE A 113 10.63 -4.48 8.45
C ILE A 113 10.18 -3.59 9.61
N TYR A 114 8.86 -3.39 9.78
CA TYR A 114 8.32 -2.66 10.90
C TYR A 114 8.71 -3.30 12.24
N LEU A 115 8.53 -4.62 12.37
CA LEU A 115 8.91 -5.36 13.57
C LEU A 115 10.40 -5.25 13.87
N ALA A 116 11.27 -5.32 12.85
CA ALA A 116 12.70 -5.09 13.01
C ALA A 116 12.99 -3.69 13.58
N ASN A 117 12.30 -2.65 13.09
CA ASN A 117 12.41 -1.30 13.64
C ASN A 117 11.92 -1.20 15.10
N VAL A 118 10.85 -1.91 15.45
CA VAL A 118 10.36 -2.00 16.84
C VAL A 118 11.42 -2.62 17.76
N VAL A 119 12.05 -3.70 17.33
CA VAL A 119 13.15 -4.35 18.08
C VAL A 119 14.33 -3.40 18.27
N VAL A 120 14.76 -2.72 17.22
CA VAL A 120 15.85 -1.73 17.28
C VAL A 120 15.48 -0.59 18.22
N SER A 121 14.26 -0.03 18.12
CA SER A 121 13.79 1.04 18.97
C SER A 121 13.75 0.64 20.45
N PHE A 122 13.31 -0.59 20.76
CA PHE A 122 13.36 -1.17 22.10
C PHE A 122 14.81 -1.31 22.60
N SER A 123 15.71 -1.82 21.78
CA SER A 123 17.13 -1.96 22.10
C SER A 123 17.80 -0.61 22.40
N LEU A 124 17.35 0.47 21.72
CA LEU A 124 17.79 1.84 21.96
C LEU A 124 17.07 2.51 23.16
N LYS A 125 16.31 1.76 23.95
CA LYS A 125 15.51 2.24 25.09
C LYS A 125 14.53 3.38 24.73
N ARG A 126 14.04 3.41 23.49
CA ARG A 126 13.02 4.35 23.02
C ARG A 126 11.59 3.83 23.27
N LEU A 127 11.43 2.51 23.44
CA LEU A 127 10.20 1.85 23.81
C LEU A 127 10.38 1.19 25.17
N ASP A 128 9.35 1.25 26.03
CA ASP A 128 9.25 0.39 27.20
C ASP A 128 8.77 -1.02 26.81
N ILE A 129 8.84 -1.94 27.76
CA ILE A 129 8.48 -3.34 27.52
C ILE A 129 7.01 -3.50 27.13
N VAL A 130 6.11 -2.69 27.68
CA VAL A 130 4.66 -2.77 27.39
C VAL A 130 4.40 -2.30 25.96
N ALA A 131 4.93 -1.15 25.55
CA ALA A 131 4.83 -0.66 24.19
C ALA A 131 5.43 -1.65 23.19
N PHE A 132 6.60 -2.23 23.49
CA PHE A 132 7.23 -3.26 22.68
C PHE A 132 6.30 -4.47 22.47
N LEU A 133 5.73 -5.01 23.53
CA LEU A 133 4.81 -6.16 23.44
C LEU A 133 3.54 -5.80 22.67
N ILE A 134 2.99 -4.60 22.88
CA ILE A 134 1.80 -4.15 22.14
C ILE A 134 2.09 -4.09 20.64
N HIS A 135 3.23 -3.56 20.20
CA HIS A 135 3.60 -3.55 18.79
C HIS A 135 3.72 -4.95 18.19
N ILE A 136 4.30 -5.90 18.93
CA ILE A 136 4.37 -7.30 18.50
C ILE A 136 2.97 -7.87 18.31
N VAL A 137 2.10 -7.73 19.32
CA VAL A 137 0.72 -8.23 19.26
C VAL A 137 -0.03 -7.61 18.08
N TYR A 138 0.11 -6.30 17.86
CA TYR A 138 -0.52 -5.63 16.73
C TYR A 138 -0.02 -6.16 15.38
N VAL A 139 1.29 -6.37 15.21
CA VAL A 139 1.81 -6.93 13.95
C VAL A 139 1.21 -8.30 13.67
N PHE A 140 1.14 -9.19 14.66
CA PHE A 140 0.51 -10.51 14.48
C PHE A 140 -1.00 -10.41 14.23
N MET A 141 -1.72 -9.59 14.98
CA MET A 141 -3.14 -9.34 14.74
C MET A 141 -3.40 -8.85 13.30
N PHE A 142 -2.52 -7.97 12.81
CA PHE A 142 -2.66 -7.45 11.45
C PHE A 142 -2.37 -8.50 10.39
N GLN A 143 -1.39 -9.37 10.59
CA GLN A 143 -1.16 -10.47 9.66
C GLN A 143 -2.41 -11.35 9.50
N ILE A 144 -3.09 -11.65 10.59
CA ILE A 144 -4.32 -12.44 10.58
C ILE A 144 -5.46 -11.66 9.92
N LYS A 145 -5.72 -10.42 10.39
CA LYS A 145 -6.84 -9.60 9.88
C LYS A 145 -6.65 -9.13 8.45
N MET A 146 -5.42 -8.88 8.02
CA MET A 146 -5.15 -8.50 6.63
C MET A 146 -5.55 -9.58 5.65
N ASN A 147 -5.36 -10.85 5.99
CA ASN A 147 -5.84 -11.95 5.16
C ASN A 147 -7.38 -11.93 5.07
N TYR A 148 -8.05 -11.67 6.18
CA TYR A 148 -9.51 -11.55 6.23
C TYR A 148 -10.03 -10.35 5.44
N VAL A 149 -9.48 -9.15 5.67
CA VAL A 149 -9.89 -7.92 4.98
C VAL A 149 -9.69 -8.00 3.47
N PHE A 150 -8.55 -8.54 3.02
CA PHE A 150 -8.33 -8.73 1.58
C PHE A 150 -9.21 -9.83 0.97
N ALA A 151 -9.63 -10.82 1.76
CA ALA A 151 -10.60 -11.81 1.30
C ALA A 151 -12.00 -11.20 1.12
N ILE A 152 -12.42 -10.29 2.00
CA ILE A 152 -13.73 -9.61 1.90
C ILE A 152 -13.80 -8.71 0.65
N ASN A 153 -12.69 -8.07 0.28
CA ASN A 153 -12.63 -7.16 -0.87
C ASN A 153 -12.44 -7.88 -2.21
N LYS A 154 -12.35 -9.21 -2.22
CA LYS A 154 -12.35 -9.96 -3.49
C LYS A 154 -13.73 -9.85 -4.15
N PRO A 155 -13.79 -9.57 -5.45
CA PRO A 155 -15.07 -9.48 -6.14
C PRO A 155 -15.81 -10.82 -6.04
N THR A 156 -17.11 -10.73 -5.77
CA THR A 156 -18.00 -11.92 -5.74
C THR A 156 -18.11 -12.57 -7.09
N VAL A 157 -18.01 -11.78 -8.17
CA VAL A 157 -18.01 -12.22 -9.57
C VAL A 157 -16.76 -11.68 -10.24
N LEU A 158 -16.08 -12.54 -11.01
CA LEU A 158 -14.86 -12.17 -11.72
C LEU A 158 -15.16 -11.18 -12.86
N ASN A 159 -14.45 -10.08 -12.89
CA ASN A 159 -14.46 -9.13 -14.01
C ASN A 159 -13.38 -9.54 -15.02
N LEU A 160 -13.75 -10.29 -16.05
CA LEU A 160 -12.85 -10.87 -17.05
C LEU A 160 -13.27 -10.48 -18.46
N THR A 161 -12.29 -10.22 -19.32
CA THR A 161 -12.50 -10.13 -20.77
C THR A 161 -12.69 -11.54 -21.36
N ASP A 162 -13.21 -11.62 -22.57
CA ASP A 162 -13.45 -12.92 -23.23
C ASP A 162 -12.14 -13.68 -23.48
N ASP A 163 -11.07 -12.98 -23.84
CA ASP A 163 -9.72 -13.57 -23.96
C ASP A 163 -9.22 -14.13 -22.63
N GLU A 164 -9.44 -13.41 -21.55
CA GLU A 164 -9.03 -13.86 -20.21
C GLU A 164 -9.83 -15.09 -19.76
N LYS A 165 -11.13 -15.14 -20.09
CA LYS A 165 -11.97 -16.31 -19.85
C LYS A 165 -11.49 -17.53 -20.65
N ALA A 166 -11.12 -17.34 -21.92
CA ALA A 166 -10.60 -18.40 -22.76
C ALA A 166 -9.29 -18.98 -22.18
N ILE A 167 -8.36 -18.11 -21.77
CA ILE A 167 -7.11 -18.52 -21.13
C ILE A 167 -7.37 -19.27 -19.82
N LEU A 168 -8.24 -18.73 -18.96
CA LEU A 168 -8.58 -19.35 -17.67
C LEU A 168 -9.29 -20.69 -17.84
N SER A 169 -10.10 -20.86 -18.88
CA SER A 169 -10.73 -22.13 -19.20
C SER A 169 -9.72 -23.23 -19.53
N GLU A 170 -8.68 -22.91 -20.31
CA GLU A 170 -7.61 -23.87 -20.61
C GLU A 170 -6.75 -24.20 -19.38
N LEU A 171 -6.44 -23.21 -18.55
CA LEU A 171 -5.75 -23.43 -17.27
C LEU A 171 -6.60 -24.24 -16.29
N ALA A 172 -7.93 -24.04 -16.28
CA ALA A 172 -8.86 -24.80 -15.44
C ALA A 172 -8.91 -26.29 -15.83
N LYS A 173 -8.67 -26.61 -17.10
CA LYS A 173 -8.52 -27.99 -17.60
C LYS A 173 -7.16 -28.62 -17.25
N GLY A 174 -6.27 -27.88 -16.58
CA GLY A 174 -4.96 -28.37 -16.16
C GLY A 174 -3.82 -28.15 -17.15
N LYS A 175 -4.05 -27.43 -18.28
CA LYS A 175 -2.97 -27.08 -19.21
C LYS A 175 -2.01 -26.08 -18.57
N LEU A 176 -0.73 -26.20 -18.90
CA LEU A 176 0.28 -25.19 -18.54
C LEU A 176 0.18 -23.98 -19.49
N GLN A 177 0.62 -22.80 -19.05
CA GLN A 177 0.58 -21.57 -19.88
C GLN A 177 1.25 -21.74 -21.24
N LYS A 178 2.37 -22.49 -21.28
CA LYS A 178 3.11 -22.81 -22.49
C LYS A 178 2.39 -23.77 -23.47
N GLU A 179 1.34 -24.41 -23.02
CA GLU A 179 0.53 -25.38 -23.78
C GLU A 179 -0.76 -24.75 -24.35
N ILE A 180 -0.93 -23.45 -24.11
CA ILE A 180 -2.09 -22.69 -24.57
C ILE A 180 -1.71 -21.98 -25.88
N ASP A 181 -2.22 -22.47 -26.99
CA ASP A 181 -1.90 -21.94 -28.33
C ASP A 181 -2.77 -20.73 -28.75
N LEU A 182 -3.62 -20.21 -27.85
CA LEU A 182 -4.52 -19.09 -28.17
C LEU A 182 -3.77 -17.76 -28.36
N PHE A 183 -2.67 -17.57 -27.66
CA PHE A 183 -1.86 -16.34 -27.67
C PHE A 183 -0.38 -16.68 -27.38
N SER A 184 0.52 -15.76 -27.68
CA SER A 184 1.92 -15.90 -27.25
C SER A 184 2.04 -15.96 -25.71
N GLU A 185 3.02 -16.66 -25.20
CA GLU A 185 3.27 -16.83 -23.75
C GLU A 185 3.37 -15.48 -23.00
N GLN A 186 4.02 -14.50 -23.64
CA GLN A 186 4.11 -13.15 -23.10
C GLN A 186 2.73 -12.47 -23.00
N THR A 187 1.88 -12.65 -24.02
CA THR A 187 0.52 -12.11 -24.04
C THR A 187 -0.35 -12.77 -22.95
N ILE A 188 -0.25 -14.08 -22.79
CA ILE A 188 -0.94 -14.84 -21.75
C ILE A 188 -0.52 -14.32 -20.36
N THR A 189 0.79 -14.21 -20.13
CA THR A 189 1.33 -13.71 -18.86
C THR A 189 0.85 -12.29 -18.55
N HIS A 190 0.81 -11.41 -19.55
CA HIS A 190 0.31 -10.04 -19.37
C HIS A 190 -1.19 -10.01 -19.07
N LYS A 191 -2.02 -10.76 -19.82
CA LYS A 191 -3.47 -10.83 -19.61
C LYS A 191 -3.80 -11.39 -18.23
N LEU A 192 -3.15 -12.48 -17.79
CA LEU A 192 -3.33 -13.06 -16.47
C LEU A 192 -2.91 -12.11 -15.35
N LYS A 193 -1.83 -11.34 -15.55
CA LYS A 193 -1.40 -10.30 -14.60
C LYS A 193 -2.47 -9.21 -14.48
N THR A 194 -2.98 -8.71 -15.59
CA THR A 194 -4.02 -7.67 -15.62
C THR A 194 -5.33 -8.18 -15.00
N ALA A 195 -5.75 -9.41 -15.32
CA ALA A 195 -6.93 -10.04 -14.74
C ALA A 195 -6.80 -10.19 -13.21
N ARG A 196 -5.63 -10.63 -12.71
CA ARG A 196 -5.35 -10.71 -11.26
C ARG A 196 -5.41 -9.35 -10.58
N GLU A 197 -4.76 -8.34 -11.17
CA GLU A 197 -4.74 -6.99 -10.61
C GLU A 197 -6.15 -6.38 -10.56
N ARG A 198 -6.96 -6.57 -11.59
CA ARG A 198 -8.36 -6.12 -11.68
C ARG A 198 -9.26 -6.80 -10.64
N ASN A 199 -9.07 -8.09 -10.43
CA ASN A 199 -9.88 -8.90 -9.53
C ASN A 199 -9.26 -9.09 -8.14
N MET A 200 -8.19 -8.34 -7.80
CA MET A 200 -7.54 -8.33 -6.48
C MET A 200 -6.99 -9.70 -6.03
N PHE A 201 -6.56 -10.57 -6.97
CA PHE A 201 -5.93 -11.84 -6.65
C PHE A 201 -4.40 -11.70 -6.58
N THR A 202 -3.79 -12.44 -5.65
CA THR A 202 -2.34 -12.44 -5.44
C THR A 202 -1.60 -13.42 -6.33
N SER A 203 -2.26 -14.49 -6.75
CA SER A 203 -1.69 -15.53 -7.61
C SER A 203 -2.63 -15.93 -8.74
N THR A 204 -2.06 -16.48 -9.83
CA THR A 204 -2.84 -17.05 -10.93
C THR A 204 -3.63 -18.28 -10.47
N GLY A 205 -3.07 -19.08 -9.55
CA GLY A 205 -3.76 -20.23 -8.99
C GLY A 205 -5.06 -19.84 -8.28
N GLU A 206 -5.03 -18.80 -7.43
CA GLU A 206 -6.25 -18.29 -6.78
C GLU A 206 -7.30 -17.80 -7.79
N LEU A 207 -6.86 -17.15 -8.87
CA LEU A 207 -7.77 -16.68 -9.93
C LEU A 207 -8.40 -17.85 -10.67
N VAL A 208 -7.63 -18.90 -10.99
CA VAL A 208 -8.12 -20.12 -11.64
C VAL A 208 -9.11 -20.88 -10.75
N GLU A 209 -8.79 -21.01 -9.45
CA GLU A 209 -9.70 -21.68 -8.50
C GLU A 209 -11.04 -20.92 -8.37
N LYS A 210 -11.00 -19.59 -8.32
CA LYS A 210 -12.21 -18.78 -8.29
C LYS A 210 -13.00 -18.90 -9.59
N PHE A 211 -12.32 -18.94 -10.73
CA PHE A 211 -12.94 -19.15 -12.04
C PHE A 211 -13.64 -20.51 -12.13
N LYS A 212 -13.02 -21.58 -11.62
CA LYS A 212 -13.64 -22.92 -11.53
C LYS A 212 -14.91 -22.88 -10.69
N GLN A 213 -14.86 -22.25 -9.52
CA GLN A 213 -16.02 -22.14 -8.62
C GLN A 213 -17.19 -21.41 -9.28
N GLU A 214 -16.93 -20.34 -10.07
CA GLU A 214 -17.99 -19.58 -10.74
C GLU A 214 -18.59 -20.32 -11.94
N ASN A 215 -17.82 -21.18 -12.61
CA ASN A 215 -18.26 -21.90 -13.80
C ASN A 215 -18.60 -23.39 -13.53
N SER A 216 -18.61 -23.79 -12.23
CA SER A 216 -18.89 -25.17 -11.81
C SER A 216 -18.03 -26.21 -12.53
N LEU A 217 -16.76 -25.91 -12.77
CA LEU A 217 -15.76 -26.73 -13.45
C LEU A 217 -14.92 -27.53 -12.43
#